data_c8eb90f9500317e9e4d31068b98fdfc2
#
_entry.id   c8eb90f9500317e9e4d31068b98fdfc2
#
_cell.length_a   1.000
_cell.length_b   1.000
_cell.length_c   1.000
_cell.angle_alpha   90.00
_cell.angle_beta   90.00
_cell.angle_gamma   90.00
#
_symmetry.space_group_name_H-M   'P 1'
#
loop_
_entity.id
_entity.type
_entity.pdbx_description
1 polymer ?
#
loop_
_entity_poly.entity_id
_entity_poly.type
_entity_poly.pdbx_seq_one_letter_code
_entity_poly.pdbx_strand_id
1 'polypeptide(L)'
;MRMPQRLVTGMAAFALIGSVTAVAAAPAQAAPSVEAACKFQPGTTGTTGTNAHGLPEFFGGTTFTKPSTSSTTCHDLNLWSGRAGVSYEGWLYYGNGNWGACNAGYVRYSGGPVVLCTDVLPGTTMGVTSTNGAGQSIQIED
;
A
#
# COMPACT_ATOMS: atom_id res chain seq x y z
N MET A 1 13.07 35.98 -80.16
CA MET A 1 14.10 35.09 -80.68
C MET A 1 13.88 33.67 -80.20
N ARG A 2 13.91 32.79 -81.16
CA ARG A 2 13.55 31.39 -81.24
C ARG A 2 14.16 30.49 -80.17
N MET A 3 13.35 29.53 -79.77
CA MET A 3 13.55 28.14 -79.30
C MET A 3 14.93 27.54 -79.55
N PRO A 4 15.31 26.39 -78.87
CA PRO A 4 14.59 25.16 -79.12
C PRO A 4 14.41 24.25 -77.82
N GLN A 5 13.37 23.46 -77.98
CA GLN A 5 13.10 22.23 -77.24
C GLN A 5 14.26 21.21 -77.32
N ARG A 6 14.53 20.50 -76.21
CA ARG A 6 15.10 19.15 -76.28
C ARG A 6 14.26 18.23 -75.46
N LEU A 7 13.58 17.33 -76.16
CA LEU A 7 13.11 16.08 -75.64
C LEU A 7 14.29 15.26 -75.10
N VAL A 8 14.18 14.72 -73.94
CA VAL A 8 14.95 13.53 -73.54
C VAL A 8 13.99 12.53 -72.96
N THR A 9 13.78 11.49 -73.75
CA THR A 9 13.16 10.20 -73.38
C THR A 9 14.07 9.50 -72.42
N GLY A 10 13.51 8.91 -71.34
CA GLY A 10 14.40 8.02 -70.64
C GLY A 10 13.79 7.39 -69.38
N MET A 11 13.36 6.18 -69.55
CA MET A 11 13.37 5.06 -68.64
C MET A 11 12.54 5.11 -67.38
N ALA A 12 11.42 4.40 -67.43
CA ALA A 12 10.70 3.84 -66.29
C ALA A 12 11.58 2.82 -65.55
N ALA A 13 12.01 3.17 -64.36
CA ALA A 13 12.54 2.21 -63.43
C ALA A 13 11.43 1.82 -62.44
N PHE A 14 10.88 0.66 -62.58
CA PHE A 14 10.01 0.03 -61.59
C PHE A 14 10.83 -0.27 -60.35
N ALA A 15 10.77 0.58 -59.35
CA ALA A 15 11.23 0.26 -58.02
C ALA A 15 10.12 -0.50 -57.33
N LEU A 16 10.28 -1.82 -57.17
CA LEU A 16 9.51 -2.62 -56.26
C LEU A 16 9.85 -2.16 -54.84
N ILE A 17 9.03 -1.30 -54.29
CA ILE A 17 9.09 -0.94 -52.90
C ILE A 17 8.46 -2.11 -52.12
N GLY A 18 9.28 -3.04 -51.66
CA GLY A 18 8.89 -4.01 -50.69
C GLY A 18 8.49 -3.27 -49.39
N SER A 19 7.18 -3.21 -49.14
CA SER A 19 6.64 -2.73 -47.86
C SER A 19 7.07 -3.71 -46.79
N VAL A 20 8.15 -3.40 -46.09
CA VAL A 20 8.48 -4.02 -44.81
C VAL A 20 7.46 -3.48 -43.81
N THR A 21 6.41 -4.25 -43.57
CA THR A 21 5.52 -3.99 -42.45
C THR A 21 6.35 -4.25 -41.20
N ALA A 22 6.90 -3.19 -40.62
CA ALA A 22 7.44 -3.23 -39.27
C ALA A 22 6.27 -3.54 -38.35
N VAL A 23 6.16 -4.79 -37.94
CA VAL A 23 5.31 -5.16 -36.81
C VAL A 23 5.92 -4.46 -35.61
N ALA A 24 5.38 -3.31 -35.24
CA ALA A 24 5.70 -2.68 -33.98
C ALA A 24 5.32 -3.67 -32.89
N ALA A 25 6.31 -4.34 -32.30
CA ALA A 25 6.10 -5.10 -31.09
C ALA A 25 5.52 -4.11 -30.08
N ALA A 26 4.24 -4.31 -29.74
CA ALA A 26 3.66 -3.58 -28.63
C ALA A 26 4.59 -3.76 -27.42
N PRO A 27 4.92 -2.67 -26.69
CA PRO A 27 5.70 -2.83 -25.49
C PRO A 27 4.96 -3.85 -24.63
N ALA A 28 5.63 -4.94 -24.28
CA ALA A 28 5.11 -5.88 -23.30
C ALA A 28 4.82 -5.04 -22.07
N GLN A 29 3.55 -4.78 -21.81
CA GLN A 29 3.12 -4.22 -20.54
C GLN A 29 3.63 -5.23 -19.53
N ALA A 30 4.64 -4.80 -18.74
CA ALA A 30 5.04 -5.56 -17.58
C ALA A 30 3.73 -5.86 -16.86
N ALA A 31 3.39 -7.14 -16.72
CA ALA A 31 2.28 -7.55 -15.89
C ALA A 31 2.49 -6.79 -14.57
N PRO A 32 1.46 -6.13 -14.01
CA PRO A 32 1.61 -5.51 -12.72
C PRO A 32 2.24 -6.58 -11.84
N SER A 33 3.42 -6.29 -11.30
CA SER A 33 3.99 -7.13 -10.27
C SER A 33 2.85 -7.27 -9.28
N VAL A 34 2.45 -8.51 -8.98
CA VAL A 34 1.55 -8.75 -7.87
C VAL A 34 2.42 -8.38 -6.66
N GLU A 35 2.52 -7.08 -6.39
CA GLU A 35 2.87 -6.61 -5.08
C GLU A 35 1.94 -7.38 -4.17
N ALA A 36 2.51 -8.19 -3.28
CA ALA A 36 1.71 -8.88 -2.30
C ALA A 36 0.93 -7.78 -1.60
N ALA A 37 -0.33 -7.63 -2.01
CA ALA A 37 -1.15 -6.53 -1.58
C ALA A 37 -1.22 -6.58 -0.07
N CYS A 38 -0.93 -5.48 0.57
CA CYS A 38 -1.08 -5.34 2.00
C CYS A 38 -2.49 -5.80 2.39
N LYS A 39 -2.61 -6.45 3.51
CA LYS A 39 -3.88 -7.04 3.91
C LYS A 39 -4.75 -6.00 4.61
N PHE A 40 -5.95 -5.81 4.09
CA PHE A 40 -6.97 -5.01 4.75
C PHE A 40 -7.75 -5.85 5.75
N GLN A 41 -7.81 -5.41 7.00
CA GLN A 41 -8.51 -6.12 8.07
C GLN A 41 -9.49 -5.18 8.78
N PRO A 42 -10.79 -5.50 8.79
CA PRO A 42 -11.76 -4.77 9.60
C PRO A 42 -11.66 -5.19 11.06
N GLY A 43 -11.94 -4.26 11.96
CA GLY A 43 -11.92 -4.53 13.38
C GLY A 43 -12.50 -3.40 14.21
N THR A 44 -12.21 -3.45 15.50
CA THR A 44 -12.62 -2.44 16.46
C THR A 44 -11.44 -2.00 17.33
N THR A 45 -11.47 -0.75 17.74
CA THR A 45 -10.51 -0.24 18.72
C THR A 45 -10.67 -0.91 20.08
N GLY A 46 -9.55 -1.11 20.76
CA GLY A 46 -9.51 -1.51 22.15
C GLY A 46 -9.26 -0.35 23.10
N THR A 47 -8.95 -0.69 24.31
CA THR A 47 -8.48 0.22 25.35
C THR A 47 -7.17 -0.32 25.92
N THR A 48 -6.52 0.49 26.73
CA THR A 48 -5.29 0.13 27.41
C THR A 48 -5.46 0.15 28.91
N GLY A 49 -4.67 -0.64 29.58
CA GLY A 49 -4.59 -0.69 31.03
C GLY A 49 -3.28 -1.26 31.47
N THR A 50 -3.26 -1.78 32.67
CA THR A 50 -2.09 -2.43 33.26
C THR A 50 -2.49 -3.80 33.70
N ASN A 51 -1.73 -4.83 33.29
CA ASN A 51 -1.95 -6.19 33.70
C ASN A 51 -1.54 -6.43 35.17
N ALA A 52 -1.78 -7.63 35.68
CA ALA A 52 -1.45 -8.01 37.07
C ALA A 52 0.05 -7.90 37.42
N HIS A 53 0.93 -7.79 36.41
CA HIS A 53 2.37 -7.61 36.58
C HIS A 53 2.83 -6.17 36.44
N GLY A 54 1.89 -5.21 36.34
CA GLY A 54 2.19 -3.80 36.18
C GLY A 54 2.65 -3.40 34.77
N LEU A 55 2.50 -4.30 33.80
CA LEU A 55 2.89 -4.03 32.39
C LEU A 55 1.71 -3.45 31.60
N PRO A 56 1.98 -2.58 30.62
CA PRO A 56 0.93 -2.11 29.72
C PRO A 56 0.24 -3.29 29.01
N GLU A 57 -1.06 -3.20 28.88
CA GLU A 57 -1.89 -4.22 28.24
C GLU A 57 -2.93 -3.55 27.33
N PHE A 58 -3.13 -4.18 26.16
CA PHE A 58 -4.20 -3.85 25.23
C PHE A 58 -5.32 -4.88 25.39
N PHE A 59 -6.57 -4.41 25.48
CA PHE A 59 -7.72 -5.30 25.62
C PHE A 59 -9.01 -4.69 25.07
N GLY A 60 -10.02 -5.54 24.87
CA GLY A 60 -11.38 -5.13 24.48
C GLY A 60 -11.54 -4.69 23.03
N GLY A 61 -10.51 -4.83 22.19
CA GLY A 61 -10.54 -4.56 20.75
C GLY A 61 -10.17 -5.77 19.92
N THR A 62 -10.23 -5.60 18.61
CA THR A 62 -9.72 -6.61 17.67
C THR A 62 -8.21 -6.63 17.71
N THR A 63 -7.63 -7.83 17.86
CA THR A 63 -6.21 -8.05 17.61
C THR A 63 -6.01 -8.51 16.19
N PHE A 64 -4.99 -7.98 15.56
CA PHE A 64 -4.59 -8.29 14.20
C PHE A 64 -3.25 -9.03 14.25
N THR A 65 -3.01 -9.91 13.30
CA THR A 65 -1.70 -10.57 13.19
C THR A 65 -1.14 -10.27 11.81
N LYS A 66 0.03 -9.67 11.77
CA LYS A 66 0.73 -9.37 10.52
C LYS A 66 1.05 -10.68 9.80
N PRO A 67 0.70 -10.84 8.52
CA PRO A 67 0.99 -12.06 7.77
C PRO A 67 2.49 -12.39 7.80
N SER A 68 2.81 -13.67 7.97
CA SER A 68 4.20 -14.16 7.96
C SER A 68 4.87 -14.05 6.58
N THR A 69 4.06 -13.92 5.55
CA THR A 69 4.49 -13.79 4.16
C THR A 69 4.39 -12.35 3.64
N SER A 70 4.24 -11.37 4.55
CA SER A 70 4.16 -9.97 4.12
C SER A 70 5.39 -9.62 3.31
N SER A 71 5.16 -9.02 2.14
CA SER A 71 6.23 -8.53 1.29
C SER A 71 6.98 -7.38 1.97
N THR A 72 8.13 -7.06 1.44
CA THR A 72 8.93 -5.90 1.88
C THR A 72 8.23 -4.56 1.71
N THR A 73 7.03 -4.52 1.16
CA THR A 73 6.22 -3.31 0.94
C THR A 73 5.18 -3.04 2.02
N CYS A 74 4.84 -4.04 2.84
CA CYS A 74 3.87 -3.91 3.93
C CYS A 74 4.60 -4.01 5.27
N HIS A 75 5.33 -2.98 5.64
CA HIS A 75 6.10 -2.95 6.88
C HIS A 75 5.35 -2.31 8.05
N ASP A 76 4.31 -1.56 7.75
CA ASP A 76 3.66 -0.68 8.70
C ASP A 76 2.31 -1.23 9.15
N LEU A 77 1.83 -0.77 10.29
CA LEU A 77 0.43 -0.81 10.64
C LEU A 77 -0.19 0.53 10.25
N ASN A 78 -1.03 0.52 9.26
CA ASN A 78 -1.74 1.70 8.78
C ASN A 78 -3.21 1.66 9.22
N LEU A 79 -3.75 2.76 9.70
CA LEU A 79 -5.18 2.95 9.80
C LEU A 79 -5.71 3.43 8.47
N TRP A 80 -6.46 2.57 7.78
CA TRP A 80 -7.07 2.87 6.48
C TRP A 80 -8.38 3.62 6.62
N SER A 81 -9.23 3.22 7.56
CA SER A 81 -10.46 3.92 7.88
C SER A 81 -10.74 3.97 9.37
N GLY A 82 -11.30 5.09 9.80
CA GLY A 82 -11.67 5.40 11.15
C GLY A 82 -12.64 6.58 11.17
N ARG A 83 -12.96 7.08 12.35
CA ARG A 83 -13.80 8.25 12.51
C ARG A 83 -12.96 9.53 12.39
N ALA A 84 -13.33 10.41 11.47
CA ALA A 84 -12.64 11.68 11.28
C ALA A 84 -12.64 12.52 12.57
N GLY A 85 -11.52 13.14 12.87
CA GLY A 85 -11.33 13.97 14.07
C GLY A 85 -10.96 13.19 15.34
N VAL A 86 -10.99 11.86 15.33
CA VAL A 86 -10.53 11.00 16.42
C VAL A 86 -9.04 10.72 16.23
N SER A 87 -8.30 10.58 17.32
CA SER A 87 -6.91 10.14 17.28
C SER A 87 -6.81 8.67 17.63
N TYR A 88 -5.91 7.96 16.95
CA TYR A 88 -5.67 6.53 17.07
C TYR A 88 -4.21 6.26 17.35
N GLU A 89 -3.94 5.20 18.09
CA GLU A 89 -2.59 4.75 18.45
C GLU A 89 -2.46 3.27 18.20
N GLY A 90 -1.35 2.88 17.56
CA GLY A 90 -1.00 1.48 17.32
C GLY A 90 -0.32 0.86 18.53
N TRP A 91 -0.58 -0.43 18.75
CA TRP A 91 -0.03 -1.23 19.83
C TRP A 91 0.53 -2.54 19.30
N LEU A 92 1.70 -2.94 19.78
CA LEU A 92 2.38 -4.18 19.41
C LEU A 92 2.51 -5.10 20.61
N TYR A 93 2.30 -6.40 20.40
CA TYR A 93 2.46 -7.42 21.40
C TYR A 93 3.87 -8.00 21.39
N TYR A 94 4.56 -7.93 22.49
CA TYR A 94 5.94 -8.41 22.67
C TYR A 94 6.05 -9.78 23.38
N GLY A 95 4.91 -10.42 23.67
CA GLY A 95 4.85 -11.68 24.41
C GLY A 95 4.63 -11.49 25.91
N ASN A 96 4.30 -12.58 26.58
CA ASN A 96 4.09 -12.63 28.05
C ASN A 96 3.10 -11.60 28.60
N GLY A 97 2.07 -11.24 27.81
CA GLY A 97 1.09 -10.22 28.21
C GLY A 97 1.60 -8.77 28.11
N ASN A 98 2.78 -8.58 27.54
CA ASN A 98 3.37 -7.26 27.40
C ASN A 98 3.00 -6.62 26.05
N TRP A 99 2.37 -5.47 26.11
CA TRP A 99 2.05 -4.63 24.95
C TRP A 99 2.80 -3.31 25.05
N GLY A 100 3.13 -2.73 23.91
CA GLY A 100 3.73 -1.40 23.84
C GLY A 100 3.10 -0.55 22.77
N ALA A 101 2.92 0.71 23.10
CA ALA A 101 2.49 1.71 22.13
C ALA A 101 3.59 1.97 21.10
N CYS A 102 3.18 2.21 19.86
CA CYS A 102 4.09 2.60 18.81
C CYS A 102 4.60 4.03 18.98
N ASN A 103 5.79 4.30 18.46
CA ASN A 103 6.48 5.60 18.64
C ASN A 103 5.71 6.81 18.07
N ALA A 104 4.79 6.57 17.12
CA ALA A 104 3.96 7.65 16.57
C ALA A 104 3.00 8.25 17.61
N GLY A 105 2.68 7.49 18.68
CA GLY A 105 1.66 7.89 19.65
C GLY A 105 0.29 8.04 19.01
N TYR A 106 -0.54 8.91 19.57
CA TYR A 106 -1.86 9.19 19.03
C TYR A 106 -1.81 10.05 17.78
N VAL A 107 -2.18 9.47 16.62
CA VAL A 107 -2.25 10.17 15.33
C VAL A 107 -3.70 10.52 15.00
N ARG A 108 -3.95 11.79 14.66
CA ARG A 108 -5.30 12.25 14.31
C ARG A 108 -5.70 11.77 12.92
N TYR A 109 -6.86 11.11 12.84
CA TYR A 109 -7.43 10.69 11.56
C TYR A 109 -8.24 11.81 10.92
N SER A 110 -7.87 12.19 9.70
CA SER A 110 -8.55 13.26 8.93
C SER A 110 -9.19 12.77 7.62
N GLY A 111 -9.14 11.44 7.38
CA GLY A 111 -9.51 10.80 6.12
C GLY A 111 -8.25 10.36 5.34
N GLY A 112 -8.31 9.16 4.79
CA GLY A 112 -7.16 8.52 4.13
C GLY A 112 -6.21 7.81 5.11
N PRO A 113 -5.31 6.98 4.59
CA PRO A 113 -4.45 6.14 5.41
C PRO A 113 -3.48 6.98 6.27
N VAL A 114 -3.31 6.56 7.53
CA VAL A 114 -2.31 7.14 8.45
C VAL A 114 -1.50 6.02 9.08
N VAL A 115 -0.19 6.21 9.18
CA VAL A 115 0.74 5.24 9.78
C VAL A 115 0.61 5.31 11.29
N LEU A 116 0.33 4.18 11.93
CA LEU A 116 0.28 4.04 13.39
C LEU A 116 1.57 3.40 13.94
N CYS A 117 2.12 2.41 13.25
CA CYS A 117 3.40 1.78 13.61
C CYS A 117 4.23 1.57 12.35
N THR A 118 5.52 1.82 12.43
CA THR A 118 6.48 1.54 11.35
C THR A 118 7.25 0.25 11.64
N ASP A 119 7.76 -0.38 10.58
CA ASP A 119 8.66 -1.54 10.67
C ASP A 119 8.13 -2.71 11.51
N VAL A 120 6.83 -2.99 11.38
CA VAL A 120 6.19 -4.10 12.09
C VAL A 120 6.62 -5.43 11.48
N LEU A 121 7.22 -6.29 12.28
CA LEU A 121 7.73 -7.59 11.83
C LEU A 121 6.60 -8.57 11.50
N PRO A 122 6.79 -9.45 10.49
CA PRO A 122 5.86 -10.53 10.21
C PRO A 122 5.56 -11.39 11.44
N GLY A 123 4.30 -11.78 11.60
CA GLY A 123 3.83 -12.57 12.76
C GLY A 123 3.55 -11.74 14.02
N THR A 124 3.84 -10.44 14.02
CA THR A 124 3.52 -9.57 15.17
C THR A 124 2.01 -9.44 15.36
N THR A 125 1.55 -9.59 16.59
CA THR A 125 0.18 -9.28 16.98
C THR A 125 0.08 -7.79 17.29
N MET A 126 -0.97 -7.16 16.77
CA MET A 126 -1.18 -5.71 16.82
C MET A 126 -2.56 -5.39 17.35
N GLY A 127 -2.73 -4.18 17.87
CA GLY A 127 -4.00 -3.60 18.27
C GLY A 127 -4.05 -2.11 17.98
N VAL A 128 -5.23 -1.53 18.02
CA VAL A 128 -5.44 -0.09 17.83
C VAL A 128 -6.35 0.45 18.92
N THR A 129 -5.91 1.51 19.57
CA THR A 129 -6.73 2.28 20.53
C THR A 129 -7.18 3.59 19.92
N SER A 130 -8.16 4.22 20.52
CA SER A 130 -8.61 5.56 20.12
C SER A 130 -8.90 6.46 21.32
N THR A 131 -8.83 7.76 21.09
CA THR A 131 -9.24 8.77 22.11
C THR A 131 -10.73 8.73 22.45
N ASN A 132 -11.53 8.03 21.63
CA ASN A 132 -12.96 7.79 21.90
C ASN A 132 -13.23 6.46 22.63
N GLY A 133 -12.17 5.74 23.05
CA GLY A 133 -12.26 4.46 23.74
C GLY A 133 -12.42 3.26 22.82
N ALA A 134 -12.83 2.13 23.42
CA ALA A 134 -12.99 0.86 22.72
C ALA A 134 -14.25 0.81 21.85
N GLY A 135 -14.30 -0.17 20.93
CA GLY A 135 -15.48 -0.50 20.12
C GLY A 135 -15.71 0.40 18.91
N GLN A 136 -14.77 1.30 18.57
CA GLN A 136 -14.88 2.08 17.34
C GLN A 136 -14.54 1.20 16.14
N SER A 137 -15.43 1.15 15.14
CA SER A 137 -15.15 0.42 13.90
C SER A 137 -13.99 1.06 13.16
N ILE A 138 -13.03 0.24 12.75
CA ILE A 138 -11.84 0.64 11.99
C ILE A 138 -11.54 -0.38 10.90
N GLN A 139 -10.73 0.04 9.95
CA GLN A 139 -10.05 -0.86 9.01
C GLN A 139 -8.57 -0.53 9.05
N ILE A 140 -7.76 -1.54 9.21
CA ILE A 140 -6.30 -1.42 9.11
C ILE A 140 -5.81 -2.01 7.81
N GLU A 141 -4.58 -1.62 7.45
CA GLU A 141 -3.76 -2.21 6.40
C GLU A 141 -2.40 -2.57 7.00
N ASP A 142 -1.94 -3.82 6.77
CA ASP A 142 -0.70 -4.35 7.32
C ASP A 142 0.07 -5.25 6.33
#